data_2990a9ee41e340ecdbbf3f2e36f663df
#
_entry.id   2990a9ee41e340ecdbbf3f2e36f663df
#
_cell.length_a   1.000
_cell.length_b   1.000
_cell.length_c   1.000
_cell.angle_alpha   90.00
_cell.angle_beta   90.00
_cell.angle_gamma   90.00
#
_symmetry.space_group_name_H-M   'P 1'
#
loop_
_entity.id
_entity.type
_entity.pdbx_description
1 polymer ?
#
loop_
_entity_poly.entity_id
_entity_poly.type
_entity_poly.pdbx_seq_one_letter_code
_entity_poly.pdbx_strand_id
1 'polypeptide(L)'
;MSKTRDKGSFSGFLGIDISKGRFDGCCINREGSVLFHVSLPMNRTGFEKLVTHVCAISLPKGSILVGMESTACYHVSLFSFLVALGYSVSVINPLLISNFMKLQLRKTKTDKKDAAVIARFLSAHGACLPHTMADSHIADLRELSRQRESLLHQMTALKCDIKRVLSITFPELERTMGVFTRTTLRLLCRFPSARALAQANHEEVALLLRHVSRGRNTPVSADMLLQLARFSVGTASPSREMILRQKASILVHLEEHLQEMTNTLIELCQSALERDVDILTSIRGIGDKTAATFLIEMGGEIQKFETHSQLIAMAGLDPSVYQSGQYDGHSRITKRGNRHLRRVIWLMTIRVIQFNELFKSYYRKRIEDGLPFKKAVLATAHKLIRIIFVLLTRRTTFCHQVTS
;
A
#
# COMPACT_ATOMS: atom_id res chain seq x y z
N MET A 1 -21.12 -7.51 -19.73
CA MET A 1 -22.27 -8.20 -19.10
C MET A 1 -21.86 -8.57 -17.69
N SER A 2 -22.30 -7.79 -16.71
CA SER A 2 -22.08 -8.05 -15.29
C SER A 2 -22.81 -9.33 -14.90
N LYS A 3 -22.08 -10.38 -14.54
CA LYS A 3 -22.67 -11.54 -13.85
C LYS A 3 -22.96 -11.10 -12.40
N THR A 4 -24.10 -10.48 -12.19
CA THR A 4 -24.78 -10.54 -10.90
C THR A 4 -25.09 -12.02 -10.65
N ARG A 5 -24.20 -12.71 -9.90
CA ARG A 5 -24.52 -14.03 -9.37
C ARG A 5 -25.69 -13.85 -8.42
N ASP A 6 -26.77 -14.56 -8.73
CA ASP A 6 -28.02 -14.58 -8.01
C ASP A 6 -27.80 -14.71 -6.49
N LYS A 7 -28.44 -13.85 -5.69
CA LYS A 7 -28.44 -13.90 -4.22
C LYS A 7 -28.99 -15.22 -3.65
N GLY A 8 -29.41 -16.15 -4.51
CA GLY A 8 -30.05 -17.42 -4.17
C GLY A 8 -29.17 -18.68 -4.27
N SER A 9 -27.89 -18.59 -4.64
CA SER A 9 -27.13 -19.78 -5.07
C SER A 9 -26.51 -20.63 -3.93
N PHE A 10 -26.32 -20.09 -2.71
CA PHE A 10 -25.69 -20.82 -1.62
C PHE A 10 -26.70 -21.45 -0.67
N SER A 11 -26.48 -22.72 -0.32
CA SER A 11 -27.31 -23.51 0.62
C SER A 11 -26.62 -23.80 1.94
N GLY A 12 -25.30 -23.66 1.99
CA GLY A 12 -24.47 -23.83 3.18
C GLY A 12 -23.55 -22.61 3.40
N PHE A 13 -23.33 -22.27 4.66
CA PHE A 13 -22.49 -21.16 5.08
C PHE A 13 -21.49 -21.64 6.12
N LEU A 14 -20.21 -21.68 5.76
CA LEU A 14 -19.12 -22.09 6.64
C LEU A 14 -18.38 -20.85 7.16
N GLY A 15 -18.56 -20.51 8.41
CA GLY A 15 -17.79 -19.48 9.09
C GLY A 15 -16.54 -20.06 9.74
N ILE A 16 -15.41 -19.40 9.56
CA ILE A 16 -14.11 -19.81 10.11
C ILE A 16 -13.50 -18.66 10.90
N ASP A 17 -13.29 -18.91 12.20
CA ASP A 17 -12.48 -18.04 13.05
C ASP A 17 -11.05 -18.58 13.16
N ILE A 18 -10.04 -17.73 12.93
CA ILE A 18 -8.65 -18.17 12.75
C ILE A 18 -7.73 -17.54 13.78
N SER A 19 -6.96 -18.38 14.45
CA SER A 19 -5.85 -17.99 15.32
C SER A 19 -4.51 -18.55 14.81
N LYS A 20 -3.41 -18.19 15.44
CA LYS A 20 -2.07 -18.59 15.04
C LYS A 20 -1.86 -20.11 14.95
N GLY A 21 -2.41 -20.88 15.88
CA GLY A 21 -2.15 -22.32 15.99
C GLY A 21 -3.33 -23.22 15.62
N ARG A 22 -4.54 -22.65 15.53
CA ARG A 22 -5.79 -23.40 15.31
C ARG A 22 -6.82 -22.51 14.65
N PHE A 23 -7.85 -23.14 14.11
CA PHE A 23 -9.04 -22.46 13.64
C PHE A 23 -10.30 -23.21 14.06
N ASP A 24 -11.37 -22.47 14.27
CA ASP A 24 -12.70 -22.98 14.58
C ASP A 24 -13.61 -22.78 13.37
N GLY A 25 -14.28 -23.85 12.94
CA GLY A 25 -15.21 -23.83 11.82
C GLY A 25 -16.61 -24.21 12.26
N CYS A 26 -17.60 -23.42 11.80
CA CYS A 26 -19.02 -23.70 12.00
C CYS A 26 -19.76 -23.62 10.67
N CYS A 27 -20.40 -24.69 10.24
CA CYS A 27 -21.23 -24.72 9.05
C CYS A 27 -22.71 -24.71 9.44
N ILE A 28 -23.48 -23.84 8.80
CA ILE A 28 -24.94 -23.77 8.97
C ILE A 28 -25.65 -23.90 7.61
N ASN A 29 -26.90 -24.36 7.63
CA ASN A 29 -27.77 -24.34 6.47
C ASN A 29 -28.50 -22.98 6.32
N ARG A 30 -29.40 -22.85 5.33
CA ARG A 30 -30.19 -21.64 5.13
C ARG A 30 -31.12 -21.28 6.29
N GLU A 31 -31.61 -22.29 7.00
CA GLU A 31 -32.50 -22.16 8.15
C GLU A 31 -31.74 -21.75 9.43
N GLY A 32 -30.39 -21.70 9.35
CA GLY A 32 -29.53 -21.35 10.49
C GLY A 32 -29.23 -22.54 11.42
N SER A 33 -29.63 -23.76 11.03
CA SER A 33 -29.30 -24.97 11.78
C SER A 33 -27.85 -25.36 11.58
N VAL A 34 -27.15 -25.71 12.68
CA VAL A 34 -25.76 -26.10 12.64
C VAL A 34 -25.62 -27.51 12.05
N LEU A 35 -24.86 -27.63 10.98
CA LEU A 35 -24.55 -28.89 10.32
C LEU A 35 -23.32 -29.57 10.96
N PHE A 36 -22.29 -28.81 11.26
CA PHE A 36 -21.16 -29.25 12.07
C PHE A 36 -20.45 -28.08 12.75
N HIS A 37 -19.65 -28.40 13.77
CA HIS A 37 -18.70 -27.52 14.40
C HIS A 37 -17.39 -28.28 14.64
N VAL A 38 -16.26 -27.65 14.28
CA VAL A 38 -14.93 -28.27 14.42
C VAL A 38 -13.93 -27.27 14.96
N SER A 39 -12.93 -27.78 15.68
CA SER A 39 -11.76 -27.04 16.10
C SER A 39 -10.53 -27.82 15.65
N LEU A 40 -9.73 -27.25 14.73
CA LEU A 40 -8.69 -27.96 14.00
C LEU A 40 -7.37 -27.18 14.04
N PRO A 41 -6.21 -27.85 13.96
CA PRO A 41 -4.92 -27.19 13.95
C PRO A 41 -4.69 -26.44 12.63
N MET A 42 -3.96 -25.33 12.70
CA MET A 42 -3.60 -24.50 11.53
C MET A 42 -2.43 -25.12 10.76
N ASN A 43 -2.66 -26.29 10.16
CA ASN A 43 -1.71 -27.06 9.36
C ASN A 43 -2.45 -27.87 8.29
N ARG A 44 -1.70 -28.52 7.40
CA ARG A 44 -2.23 -29.30 6.29
C ARG A 44 -3.24 -30.37 6.73
N THR A 45 -2.94 -31.11 7.78
CA THR A 45 -3.84 -32.15 8.33
C THR A 45 -5.16 -31.55 8.82
N GLY A 46 -5.12 -30.37 9.45
CA GLY A 46 -6.34 -29.67 9.87
C GLY A 46 -7.16 -29.18 8.67
N PHE A 47 -6.51 -28.70 7.61
CA PHE A 47 -7.17 -28.28 6.38
C PHE A 47 -7.87 -29.44 5.66
N GLU A 48 -7.19 -30.58 5.55
CA GLU A 48 -7.74 -31.81 4.96
C GLU A 48 -8.92 -32.35 5.78
N LYS A 49 -8.83 -32.34 7.12
CA LYS A 49 -9.96 -32.68 8.00
C LYS A 49 -11.16 -31.75 7.82
N LEU A 50 -10.93 -30.46 7.67
CA LEU A 50 -12.02 -29.52 7.39
C LEU A 50 -12.75 -29.92 6.10
N VAL A 51 -12.01 -30.20 5.04
CA VAL A 51 -12.59 -30.64 3.76
C VAL A 51 -13.38 -31.95 3.92
N THR A 52 -12.87 -32.92 4.71
CA THR A 52 -13.58 -34.15 5.02
C THR A 52 -14.94 -33.87 5.68
N HIS A 53 -14.98 -32.97 6.68
CA HIS A 53 -16.24 -32.57 7.32
C HIS A 53 -17.19 -31.88 6.34
N VAL A 54 -16.67 -31.01 5.46
CA VAL A 54 -17.48 -30.36 4.42
C VAL A 54 -18.02 -31.37 3.41
N CYS A 55 -17.22 -32.36 3.00
CA CYS A 55 -17.66 -33.40 2.07
C CYS A 55 -18.69 -34.36 2.68
N ALA A 56 -18.71 -34.51 4.00
CA ALA A 56 -19.69 -35.33 4.71
C ALA A 56 -21.10 -34.71 4.75
N ILE A 57 -21.22 -33.42 4.42
CA ILE A 57 -22.53 -32.77 4.28
C ILE A 57 -23.06 -33.05 2.87
N SER A 58 -24.34 -33.44 2.77
CA SER A 58 -25.02 -33.71 1.49
C SER A 58 -25.30 -32.45 0.66
N LEU A 59 -24.38 -31.46 0.66
CA LEU A 59 -24.49 -30.24 -0.12
C LEU A 59 -23.44 -30.22 -1.22
N PRO A 60 -23.81 -29.81 -2.46
CA PRO A 60 -22.82 -29.61 -3.52
C PRO A 60 -21.78 -28.57 -3.12
N LYS A 61 -20.51 -28.81 -3.44
CA LYS A 61 -19.39 -27.92 -3.11
C LYS A 61 -19.61 -26.49 -3.56
N GLY A 62 -20.17 -26.28 -4.77
CA GLY A 62 -20.46 -24.95 -5.31
C GLY A 62 -21.60 -24.22 -4.60
N SER A 63 -22.38 -24.89 -3.75
CA SER A 63 -23.46 -24.31 -2.95
C SER A 63 -23.05 -23.92 -1.54
N ILE A 64 -21.77 -24.04 -1.19
CA ILE A 64 -21.24 -23.67 0.11
C ILE A 64 -20.41 -22.39 -0.02
N LEU A 65 -20.78 -21.35 0.72
CA LEU A 65 -20.00 -20.13 0.87
C LEU A 65 -19.17 -20.20 2.15
N VAL A 66 -17.87 -20.11 2.01
CA VAL A 66 -16.92 -20.07 3.15
C VAL A 66 -16.61 -18.62 3.47
N GLY A 67 -16.67 -18.23 4.75
CA GLY A 67 -16.24 -16.92 5.21
C GLY A 67 -15.22 -17.02 6.31
N MET A 68 -14.22 -16.16 6.25
CA MET A 68 -13.21 -16.03 7.27
C MET A 68 -12.89 -14.58 7.55
N GLU A 69 -12.56 -14.27 8.79
CA GLU A 69 -12.18 -12.92 9.19
C GLU A 69 -10.74 -12.63 8.77
N SER A 70 -10.48 -11.43 8.23
CA SER A 70 -9.14 -10.97 7.84
C SER A 70 -8.29 -10.55 9.05
N THR A 71 -8.19 -11.41 10.06
CA THR A 71 -7.38 -11.16 11.25
C THR A 71 -5.91 -11.49 10.97
N ALA A 72 -5.07 -10.45 10.95
CA ALA A 72 -3.64 -10.56 10.58
C ALA A 72 -3.42 -11.32 9.25
N CYS A 73 -2.34 -12.12 9.15
CA CYS A 73 -2.00 -12.90 7.95
C CYS A 73 -2.41 -14.38 8.04
N TYR A 74 -2.99 -14.81 9.17
CA TYR A 74 -3.22 -16.24 9.44
C TYR A 74 -4.23 -16.89 8.49
N HIS A 75 -5.17 -16.12 7.94
CA HIS A 75 -6.18 -16.64 7.01
C HIS A 75 -5.61 -17.02 5.63
N VAL A 76 -4.46 -16.46 5.21
CA VAL A 76 -3.93 -16.57 3.84
C VAL A 76 -3.71 -18.04 3.41
N SER A 77 -3.09 -18.84 4.26
CA SER A 77 -2.78 -20.25 3.93
C SER A 77 -4.05 -21.09 3.76
N LEU A 78 -5.03 -20.95 4.65
CA LEU A 78 -6.29 -21.67 4.56
C LEU A 78 -7.15 -21.16 3.39
N PHE A 79 -7.15 -19.85 3.15
CA PHE A 79 -7.79 -19.22 1.99
C PHE A 79 -7.26 -19.82 0.69
N SER A 80 -5.93 -19.79 0.49
CA SER A 80 -5.30 -20.31 -0.73
C SER A 80 -5.61 -21.80 -0.94
N PHE A 81 -5.57 -22.58 0.13
CA PHE A 81 -5.90 -24.02 0.09
C PHE A 81 -7.35 -24.26 -0.36
N LEU A 82 -8.33 -23.55 0.22
CA LEU A 82 -9.73 -23.72 -0.11
C LEU A 82 -10.07 -23.23 -1.51
N VAL A 83 -9.50 -22.10 -1.93
CA VAL A 83 -9.71 -21.56 -3.29
C VAL A 83 -9.08 -22.48 -4.34
N ALA A 84 -7.88 -23.03 -4.09
CA ALA A 84 -7.25 -24.00 -4.99
C ALA A 84 -8.12 -25.27 -5.16
N LEU A 85 -8.85 -25.67 -4.12
CA LEU A 85 -9.83 -26.76 -4.19
C LEU A 85 -11.15 -26.32 -4.86
N GLY A 86 -11.34 -25.06 -5.23
CA GLY A 86 -12.52 -24.52 -5.92
C GLY A 86 -13.69 -24.17 -5.00
N TYR A 87 -13.49 -23.96 -3.71
CA TYR A 87 -14.51 -23.39 -2.83
C TYR A 87 -14.72 -21.90 -3.08
N SER A 88 -15.95 -21.43 -2.88
CA SER A 88 -16.26 -20.00 -2.87
C SER A 88 -15.90 -19.43 -1.49
N VAL A 89 -14.83 -18.64 -1.40
CA VAL A 89 -14.32 -18.11 -0.12
C VAL A 89 -14.47 -16.60 -0.09
N SER A 90 -14.99 -16.04 1.01
CA SER A 90 -15.09 -14.62 1.28
C SER A 90 -14.25 -14.23 2.49
N VAL A 91 -13.34 -13.26 2.32
CA VAL A 91 -12.56 -12.67 3.42
C VAL A 91 -13.27 -11.44 3.91
N ILE A 92 -13.67 -11.42 5.19
CA ILE A 92 -14.57 -10.43 5.76
C ILE A 92 -13.78 -9.47 6.64
N ASN A 93 -14.10 -8.18 6.51
CA ASN A 93 -13.51 -7.15 7.36
C ASN A 93 -13.97 -7.34 8.82
N PRO A 94 -13.05 -7.40 9.81
CA PRO A 94 -13.36 -7.54 11.24
C PRO A 94 -14.40 -6.54 11.76
N LEU A 95 -14.38 -5.31 11.25
CA LEU A 95 -15.35 -4.28 11.63
C LEU A 95 -16.81 -4.65 11.30
N LEU A 96 -17.03 -5.36 10.20
CA LEU A 96 -18.37 -5.80 9.80
C LEU A 96 -18.89 -6.87 10.75
N ILE A 97 -18.05 -7.85 11.10
CA ILE A 97 -18.36 -8.89 12.08
C ILE A 97 -18.61 -8.26 13.45
N SER A 98 -17.75 -7.35 13.91
CA SER A 98 -17.89 -6.65 15.18
C SER A 98 -19.21 -5.85 15.25
N ASN A 99 -19.57 -5.15 14.18
CA ASN A 99 -20.84 -4.41 14.13
C ASN A 99 -22.05 -5.35 14.11
N PHE A 100 -21.98 -6.46 13.39
CA PHE A 100 -23.03 -7.47 13.38
C PHE A 100 -23.21 -8.11 14.76
N MET A 101 -22.12 -8.37 15.48
CA MET A 101 -22.18 -8.87 16.88
C MET A 101 -22.85 -7.89 17.83
N LYS A 102 -22.63 -6.57 17.66
CA LYS A 102 -23.26 -5.53 18.49
C LYS A 102 -24.78 -5.47 18.33
N LEU A 103 -25.31 -5.86 17.18
CA LEU A 103 -26.75 -5.95 16.93
C LEU A 103 -27.38 -7.16 17.63
N GLN A 104 -26.60 -8.19 17.95
CA GLN A 104 -27.01 -9.34 18.70
C GLN A 104 -26.77 -9.07 20.20
N LEU A 105 -27.81 -8.77 20.97
CA LEU A 105 -27.81 -8.35 22.40
C LEU A 105 -27.07 -9.30 23.41
N ARG A 106 -26.34 -10.31 22.97
CA ARG A 106 -25.65 -11.29 23.83
C ARG A 106 -24.14 -11.02 23.89
N LYS A 107 -23.62 -10.75 25.10
CA LYS A 107 -22.23 -10.34 25.41
C LYS A 107 -21.23 -11.49 25.67
N THR A 108 -21.56 -12.77 25.43
CA THR A 108 -20.63 -13.88 25.72
C THR A 108 -19.73 -14.20 24.54
N LYS A 109 -18.42 -13.91 24.65
CA LYS A 109 -17.38 -14.16 23.64
C LYS A 109 -16.71 -15.53 23.88
N THR A 110 -16.73 -16.44 22.88
CA THR A 110 -15.95 -17.66 22.83
C THR A 110 -15.64 -17.98 21.37
N ASP A 111 -14.46 -18.52 21.05
CA ASP A 111 -13.99 -18.84 19.69
C ASP A 111 -15.02 -19.68 18.90
N LYS A 112 -15.68 -20.64 19.56
CA LYS A 112 -16.78 -21.43 18.97
C LYS A 112 -17.97 -20.58 18.54
N LYS A 113 -18.27 -19.50 19.28
CA LYS A 113 -19.37 -18.59 18.94
C LYS A 113 -18.96 -17.65 17.82
N ASP A 114 -17.69 -17.30 17.72
CA ASP A 114 -17.20 -16.35 16.72
C ASP A 114 -17.27 -16.99 15.30
N ALA A 115 -16.89 -18.25 15.12
CA ALA A 115 -17.11 -18.99 13.87
C ALA A 115 -18.61 -19.08 13.49
N ALA A 116 -19.49 -19.34 14.44
CA ALA A 116 -20.93 -19.39 14.20
C ALA A 116 -21.52 -17.99 13.85
N VAL A 117 -20.96 -16.91 14.42
CA VAL A 117 -21.34 -15.54 14.06
C VAL A 117 -20.94 -15.21 12.63
N ILE A 118 -19.74 -15.61 12.21
CA ILE A 118 -19.29 -15.44 10.82
C ILE A 118 -20.23 -16.19 9.87
N ALA A 119 -20.60 -17.44 10.17
CA ALA A 119 -21.54 -18.23 9.35
C ALA A 119 -22.91 -17.55 9.23
N ARG A 120 -23.47 -17.05 10.33
CA ARG A 120 -24.74 -16.31 10.36
C ARG A 120 -24.65 -14.98 9.60
N PHE A 121 -23.52 -14.28 9.71
CA PHE A 121 -23.28 -13.06 8.94
C PHE A 121 -23.35 -13.34 7.44
N LEU A 122 -22.69 -14.42 6.97
CA LEU A 122 -22.75 -14.85 5.57
C LEU A 122 -24.18 -15.18 5.12
N SER A 123 -24.93 -15.93 5.94
CA SER A 123 -26.33 -16.28 5.65
C SER A 123 -27.23 -15.05 5.55
N ALA A 124 -27.08 -14.10 6.47
CA ALA A 124 -27.91 -12.90 6.52
C ALA A 124 -27.58 -11.89 5.41
N HIS A 125 -26.29 -11.75 5.10
CA HIS A 125 -25.82 -10.70 4.17
C HIS A 125 -25.52 -11.21 2.76
N GLY A 126 -25.56 -12.50 2.47
CA GLY A 126 -25.57 -13.21 1.15
C GLY A 126 -24.73 -12.67 0.00
N ALA A 127 -24.21 -11.46 0.11
CA ALA A 127 -23.61 -10.66 -0.93
C ALA A 127 -22.12 -10.36 -0.70
N CYS A 128 -21.45 -11.05 0.23
CA CYS A 128 -19.99 -11.00 0.25
C CYS A 128 -19.51 -11.72 -0.99
N LEU A 129 -19.00 -10.97 -1.97
CA LEU A 129 -18.43 -11.55 -3.19
C LEU A 129 -17.27 -12.48 -2.80
N PRO A 130 -17.27 -13.74 -3.26
CA PRO A 130 -16.16 -14.63 -3.01
C PRO A 130 -14.87 -14.06 -3.60
N HIS A 131 -13.77 -14.16 -2.86
CA HIS A 131 -12.46 -13.79 -3.34
C HIS A 131 -11.90 -14.89 -4.25
N THR A 132 -11.21 -14.49 -5.29
CA THR A 132 -10.59 -15.39 -6.28
C THR A 132 -9.08 -15.49 -6.04
N MET A 133 -8.40 -16.37 -6.78
CA MET A 133 -6.93 -16.40 -6.81
C MET A 133 -6.35 -15.08 -7.34
N ALA A 134 -7.04 -14.41 -8.27
CA ALA A 134 -6.62 -13.08 -8.73
C ALA A 134 -6.65 -12.04 -7.60
N ASP A 135 -7.64 -12.10 -6.70
CA ASP A 135 -7.68 -11.24 -5.51
C ASP A 135 -6.53 -11.55 -4.56
N SER A 136 -6.12 -12.81 -4.42
CA SER A 136 -4.94 -13.21 -3.65
C SER A 136 -3.67 -12.61 -4.26
N HIS A 137 -3.50 -12.70 -5.57
CA HIS A 137 -2.35 -12.12 -6.26
C HIS A 137 -2.26 -10.59 -6.08
N ILE A 138 -3.39 -9.89 -6.16
CA ILE A 138 -3.44 -8.45 -5.86
C ILE A 138 -3.13 -8.16 -4.38
N ALA A 139 -3.50 -9.06 -3.46
CA ALA A 139 -3.15 -8.92 -2.05
C ALA A 139 -1.64 -9.06 -1.82
N ASP A 140 -0.97 -10.00 -2.49
CA ASP A 140 0.49 -10.18 -2.43
C ASP A 140 1.22 -8.94 -2.98
N LEU A 141 0.77 -8.42 -4.11
CA LEU A 141 1.29 -7.16 -4.68
C LEU A 141 1.08 -5.97 -3.73
N ARG A 142 -0.05 -5.95 -3.02
CA ARG A 142 -0.34 -4.92 -2.02
C ARG A 142 0.62 -5.01 -0.83
N GLU A 143 0.95 -6.20 -0.39
CA GLU A 143 1.94 -6.41 0.67
C GLU A 143 3.33 -5.92 0.23
N LEU A 144 3.76 -6.27 -0.98
CA LEU A 144 5.01 -5.78 -1.57
C LEU A 144 5.05 -4.25 -1.66
N SER A 145 3.96 -3.63 -2.12
CA SER A 145 3.82 -2.17 -2.21
C SER A 145 3.93 -1.49 -0.84
N ARG A 146 3.31 -2.07 0.19
CA ARG A 146 3.35 -1.55 1.57
C ARG A 146 4.69 -1.77 2.24
N GLN A 147 5.34 -2.88 1.98
CA GLN A 147 6.71 -3.12 2.45
C GLN A 147 7.67 -2.10 1.85
N ARG A 148 7.54 -1.81 0.56
CA ARG A 148 8.29 -0.74 -0.11
C ARG A 148 8.04 0.65 0.54
N GLU A 149 6.81 0.96 0.93
CA GLU A 149 6.49 2.20 1.65
C GLU A 149 7.12 2.24 3.03
N SER A 150 7.10 1.13 3.77
CA SER A 150 7.77 0.98 5.07
C SER A 150 9.27 1.22 4.95
N LEU A 151 9.90 0.69 3.92
CA LEU A 151 11.32 0.90 3.63
C LEU A 151 11.65 2.39 3.41
N LEU A 152 10.81 3.12 2.68
CA LEU A 152 10.97 4.57 2.49
C LEU A 152 10.90 5.35 3.82
N HIS A 153 10.04 4.93 4.75
CA HIS A 153 9.99 5.54 6.08
C HIS A 153 11.27 5.28 6.90
N GLN A 154 11.77 4.05 6.87
CA GLN A 154 13.05 3.68 7.53
C GLN A 154 14.21 4.48 6.95
N MET A 155 14.29 4.60 5.61
CA MET A 155 15.30 5.42 4.95
C MET A 155 15.22 6.90 5.35
N THR A 156 14.01 7.43 5.53
CA THR A 156 13.82 8.83 5.96
C THR A 156 14.36 9.05 7.37
N ALA A 157 14.07 8.15 8.30
CA ALA A 157 14.62 8.21 9.66
C ALA A 157 16.16 8.11 9.65
N LEU A 158 16.69 7.18 8.83
CA LEU A 158 18.13 7.00 8.69
C LEU A 158 18.82 8.26 8.08
N LYS A 159 18.18 8.91 7.12
CA LYS A 159 18.65 10.18 6.54
C LYS A 159 18.72 11.30 7.58
N CYS A 160 17.73 11.42 8.45
CA CYS A 160 17.75 12.40 9.56
C CYS A 160 18.92 12.12 10.52
N ASP A 161 19.14 10.85 10.85
CA ASP A 161 20.25 10.45 11.73
C ASP A 161 21.63 10.73 11.10
N ILE A 162 21.81 10.42 9.79
CA ILE A 162 23.04 10.73 9.07
C ILE A 162 23.32 12.23 9.12
N LYS A 163 22.33 13.08 8.82
CA LYS A 163 22.48 14.54 8.90
C LYS A 163 22.90 15.00 10.29
N ARG A 164 22.25 14.46 11.33
CA ARG A 164 22.59 14.80 12.73
C ARG A 164 24.05 14.46 13.09
N VAL A 165 24.56 13.30 12.67
CA VAL A 165 25.95 12.92 12.93
C VAL A 165 26.91 13.73 12.06
N LEU A 166 26.57 13.91 10.78
CA LEU A 166 27.36 14.67 9.81
C LEU A 166 27.55 16.13 10.25
N SER A 167 26.51 16.77 10.81
CA SER A 167 26.61 18.14 11.32
C SER A 167 27.64 18.32 12.47
N ILE A 168 28.06 17.21 13.07
CA ILE A 168 29.11 17.21 14.13
C ILE A 168 30.46 16.83 13.52
N THR A 169 30.48 15.85 12.60
CA THR A 169 31.74 15.27 12.10
C THR A 169 32.28 15.96 10.85
N PHE A 170 31.41 16.57 10.03
CA PHE A 170 31.78 17.29 8.81
C PHE A 170 30.65 18.24 8.36
N PRO A 171 30.37 19.34 9.07
CA PRO A 171 29.21 20.23 8.80
C PRO A 171 29.26 20.92 7.44
N GLU A 172 30.45 21.22 6.92
CA GLU A 172 30.62 21.93 5.64
C GLU A 172 30.21 21.10 4.43
N LEU A 173 30.23 19.76 4.55
CA LEU A 173 29.92 18.86 3.44
C LEU A 173 28.48 19.05 2.91
N GLU A 174 27.51 19.31 3.77
CA GLU A 174 26.11 19.51 3.37
C GLU A 174 25.92 20.75 2.48
N ARG A 175 26.76 21.77 2.65
CA ARG A 175 26.71 22.99 1.84
C ARG A 175 27.42 22.85 0.49
N THR A 176 28.32 21.88 0.38
CA THR A 176 29.19 21.71 -0.77
C THR A 176 28.61 20.70 -1.75
N MET A 177 27.99 19.65 -1.26
CA MET A 177 27.42 18.60 -2.10
C MET A 177 26.18 17.96 -1.45
N GLY A 178 25.28 17.43 -2.26
CA GLY A 178 24.08 16.75 -1.77
C GLY A 178 24.44 15.52 -0.91
N VAL A 179 24.06 15.55 0.37
CA VAL A 179 24.43 14.51 1.36
C VAL A 179 24.00 13.10 0.93
N PHE A 180 22.84 12.98 0.29
CA PHE A 180 22.25 11.69 -0.07
C PHE A 180 22.42 11.32 -1.54
N THR A 181 23.42 11.89 -2.20
CA THR A 181 23.84 11.38 -3.51
C THR A 181 24.65 10.09 -3.32
N ARG A 182 24.58 9.18 -4.29
CA ARG A 182 25.36 7.92 -4.27
C ARG A 182 26.85 8.18 -4.03
N THR A 183 27.38 9.24 -4.63
CA THR A 183 28.79 9.67 -4.48
C THR A 183 29.09 10.04 -3.03
N THR A 184 28.26 10.89 -2.41
CA THR A 184 28.48 11.32 -1.03
C THR A 184 28.33 10.17 -0.04
N LEU A 185 27.34 9.31 -0.22
CA LEU A 185 27.17 8.15 0.66
C LEU A 185 28.36 7.19 0.57
N ARG A 186 28.89 6.92 -0.63
CA ARG A 186 30.09 6.11 -0.79
C ARG A 186 31.34 6.78 -0.21
N LEU A 187 31.44 8.12 -0.33
CA LEU A 187 32.50 8.90 0.33
C LEU A 187 32.42 8.73 1.85
N LEU A 188 31.23 8.87 2.45
CA LEU A 188 31.03 8.72 3.90
C LEU A 188 31.26 7.29 4.41
N CYS A 189 31.01 6.28 3.58
CA CYS A 189 31.37 4.89 3.91
C CYS A 189 32.89 4.71 4.05
N ARG A 190 33.67 5.42 3.25
CA ARG A 190 35.12 5.33 3.27
C ARG A 190 35.75 6.33 4.25
N PHE A 191 35.30 7.58 4.20
CA PHE A 191 35.80 8.73 4.99
C PHE A 191 34.65 9.36 5.78
N PRO A 192 34.33 8.83 6.97
CA PRO A 192 33.12 9.22 7.73
C PRO A 192 33.25 10.54 8.50
N SER A 193 34.37 11.24 8.41
CA SER A 193 34.59 12.54 9.05
C SER A 193 35.52 13.43 8.21
N ALA A 194 35.51 14.73 8.48
CA ALA A 194 36.47 15.66 7.92
C ALA A 194 37.90 15.23 8.22
N ARG A 195 38.18 14.80 9.46
CA ARG A 195 39.50 14.30 9.86
C ARG A 195 39.94 13.09 9.02
N ALA A 196 39.07 12.10 8.84
CA ALA A 196 39.38 10.91 8.05
C ALA A 196 39.64 11.25 6.58
N LEU A 197 38.90 12.21 6.03
CA LEU A 197 39.08 12.66 4.65
C LEU A 197 40.36 13.52 4.50
N ALA A 198 40.68 14.39 5.45
CA ALA A 198 41.87 15.22 5.41
C ALA A 198 43.18 14.39 5.42
N GLN A 199 43.14 13.19 5.98
CA GLN A 199 44.26 12.22 6.01
C GLN A 199 44.29 11.30 4.80
N ALA A 200 43.31 11.36 3.90
CA ALA A 200 43.23 10.49 2.74
C ALA A 200 44.24 10.91 1.64
N ASN A 201 44.66 9.93 0.85
CA ASN A 201 45.47 10.20 -0.36
C ASN A 201 44.55 10.84 -1.42
N HIS A 202 45.10 11.85 -2.11
CA HIS A 202 44.41 12.53 -3.21
C HIS A 202 43.94 11.56 -4.29
N GLU A 203 44.81 10.63 -4.69
CA GLU A 203 44.48 9.63 -5.72
C GLU A 203 43.31 8.73 -5.31
N GLU A 204 43.25 8.31 -4.04
CA GLU A 204 42.16 7.48 -3.51
C GLU A 204 40.81 8.22 -3.59
N VAL A 205 40.78 9.49 -3.18
CA VAL A 205 39.61 10.33 -3.29
C VAL A 205 39.19 10.55 -4.74
N ALA A 206 40.12 10.85 -5.62
CA ALA A 206 39.87 11.06 -7.03
C ALA A 206 39.34 9.80 -7.72
N LEU A 207 39.93 8.62 -7.44
CA LEU A 207 39.43 7.32 -7.93
C LEU A 207 38.02 7.02 -7.46
N LEU A 208 37.73 7.24 -6.17
CA LEU A 208 36.39 7.04 -5.64
C LEU A 208 35.37 7.93 -6.34
N LEU A 209 35.67 9.20 -6.51
CA LEU A 209 34.78 10.15 -7.21
C LEU A 209 34.54 9.72 -8.67
N ARG A 210 35.56 9.32 -9.40
CA ARG A 210 35.46 8.85 -10.81
C ARG A 210 34.63 7.56 -10.89
N HIS A 211 34.91 6.59 -10.04
CA HIS A 211 34.23 5.29 -10.06
C HIS A 211 32.72 5.44 -9.77
N VAL A 212 32.36 6.22 -8.75
CA VAL A 212 30.95 6.38 -8.36
C VAL A 212 30.18 7.28 -9.31
N SER A 213 30.81 8.31 -9.91
CA SER A 213 30.19 9.20 -10.89
C SER A 213 30.02 8.57 -12.28
N ARG A 214 30.58 7.36 -12.51
CA ARG A 214 30.63 6.71 -13.81
C ARG A 214 31.21 7.63 -14.91
N GLY A 215 32.27 8.38 -14.60
CA GLY A 215 32.89 9.33 -15.51
C GLY A 215 32.12 10.62 -15.81
N ARG A 216 31.01 10.86 -15.15
CA ARG A 216 30.29 12.15 -15.25
C ARG A 216 31.05 13.21 -14.46
N ASN A 217 31.07 14.46 -14.97
CA ASN A 217 31.67 15.58 -14.25
C ASN A 217 30.95 15.77 -12.91
N THR A 218 31.70 15.59 -11.81
CA THR A 218 31.24 15.97 -10.49
C THR A 218 31.53 17.46 -10.28
N PRO A 219 30.60 18.23 -9.71
CA PRO A 219 30.84 19.66 -9.46
C PRO A 219 31.91 19.89 -8.40
N VAL A 220 32.45 18.83 -7.78
CA VAL A 220 33.41 18.89 -6.67
C VAL A 220 34.63 18.03 -7.02
N SER A 221 35.83 18.65 -7.02
CA SER A 221 37.09 17.95 -7.22
C SER A 221 37.63 17.32 -5.94
N ALA A 222 38.59 16.39 -6.06
CA ALA A 222 39.27 15.79 -4.91
C ALA A 222 40.03 16.86 -4.11
N ASP A 223 40.70 17.80 -4.79
CA ASP A 223 41.40 18.91 -4.11
C ASP A 223 40.47 19.77 -3.27
N MET A 224 39.32 20.15 -3.82
CA MET A 224 38.32 20.94 -3.10
C MET A 224 37.81 20.21 -1.88
N LEU A 225 37.55 18.90 -1.94
CA LEU A 225 37.10 18.10 -0.79
C LEU A 225 38.18 17.97 0.28
N LEU A 226 39.43 17.76 -0.13
CA LEU A 226 40.56 17.67 0.82
C LEU A 226 40.83 19.01 1.49
N GLN A 227 40.76 20.12 0.78
CA GLN A 227 40.84 21.45 1.36
C GLN A 227 39.69 21.70 2.34
N LEU A 228 38.44 21.42 1.93
CA LEU A 228 37.27 21.56 2.80
C LEU A 228 37.43 20.75 4.09
N ALA A 229 37.96 19.54 4.00
CA ALA A 229 38.17 18.65 5.14
C ALA A 229 39.29 19.17 6.10
N ARG A 230 40.36 19.76 5.56
CA ARG A 230 41.45 20.33 6.34
C ARG A 230 41.04 21.57 7.16
N PHE A 231 40.10 22.36 6.64
CA PHE A 231 39.60 23.59 7.27
C PHE A 231 38.25 23.39 7.99
N SER A 232 37.80 22.16 8.12
CA SER A 232 36.52 21.84 8.78
C SER A 232 36.59 22.08 10.27
N VAL A 233 35.50 22.65 10.83
CA VAL A 233 35.28 22.76 12.28
C VAL A 233 34.71 21.47 12.90
N GLY A 234 34.51 20.43 12.08
CA GLY A 234 33.96 19.15 12.51
C GLY A 234 34.80 18.44 13.58
N THR A 235 34.12 17.84 14.55
CA THR A 235 34.75 17.06 15.63
C THR A 235 34.55 15.56 15.38
N ALA A 236 35.63 14.85 15.12
CA ALA A 236 35.61 13.41 14.89
C ALA A 236 35.86 12.65 16.21
N SER A 237 35.20 11.49 16.35
CA SER A 237 35.53 10.47 17.35
C SER A 237 35.31 9.09 16.72
N PRO A 238 36.05 8.04 17.14
CA PRO A 238 35.93 6.70 16.57
C PRO A 238 34.46 6.17 16.56
N SER A 239 33.73 6.46 17.65
CA SER A 239 32.32 6.04 17.74
C SER A 239 31.40 6.76 16.73
N ARG A 240 31.57 8.08 16.54
CA ARG A 240 30.78 8.83 15.55
C ARG A 240 31.12 8.42 14.11
N GLU A 241 32.39 8.21 13.83
CA GLU A 241 32.85 7.71 12.52
C GLU A 241 32.27 6.33 12.21
N MET A 242 32.29 5.41 13.18
CA MET A 242 31.67 4.10 13.07
C MET A 242 30.16 4.19 12.79
N ILE A 243 29.45 5.00 13.58
CA ILE A 243 28.01 5.21 13.43
C ILE A 243 27.69 5.76 12.03
N LEU A 244 28.44 6.79 11.58
CA LEU A 244 28.16 7.41 10.27
C LEU A 244 28.46 6.46 9.11
N ARG A 245 29.58 5.72 9.19
CA ARG A 245 29.95 4.71 8.20
C ARG A 245 28.89 3.62 8.08
N GLN A 246 28.44 3.06 9.19
CA GLN A 246 27.41 2.03 9.21
C GLN A 246 26.08 2.55 8.65
N LYS A 247 25.63 3.72 9.10
CA LYS A 247 24.35 4.30 8.62
C LYS A 247 24.42 4.64 7.13
N ALA A 248 25.52 5.15 6.62
CA ALA A 248 25.70 5.42 5.20
C ALA A 248 25.69 4.12 4.38
N SER A 249 26.38 3.08 4.85
CA SER A 249 26.37 1.76 4.22
C SER A 249 24.98 1.15 4.17
N ILE A 250 24.25 1.15 5.30
CA ILE A 250 22.87 0.66 5.38
C ILE A 250 21.98 1.43 4.38
N LEU A 251 22.11 2.75 4.30
CA LEU A 251 21.29 3.56 3.39
C LEU A 251 21.54 3.21 1.91
N VAL A 252 22.80 2.96 1.53
CA VAL A 252 23.15 2.52 0.17
C VAL A 252 22.47 1.19 -0.18
N HIS A 253 22.55 0.20 0.72
CA HIS A 253 21.89 -1.10 0.51
C HIS A 253 20.35 -0.98 0.45
N LEU A 254 19.77 -0.14 1.34
CA LEU A 254 18.32 0.09 1.31
C LEU A 254 17.86 0.78 0.02
N GLU A 255 18.67 1.65 -0.58
CA GLU A 255 18.37 2.25 -1.88
C GLU A 255 18.40 1.22 -3.02
N GLU A 256 19.34 0.27 -2.98
CA GLU A 256 19.41 -0.84 -3.93
C GLU A 256 18.19 -1.76 -3.81
N HIS A 257 17.85 -2.19 -2.60
CA HIS A 257 16.64 -3.01 -2.35
C HIS A 257 15.36 -2.28 -2.72
N LEU A 258 15.25 -0.98 -2.44
CA LEU A 258 14.09 -0.18 -2.83
C LEU A 258 13.90 -0.15 -4.34
N GLN A 259 15.00 -0.06 -5.09
CA GLN A 259 14.95 -0.06 -6.56
C GLN A 259 14.51 -1.44 -7.09
N GLU A 260 15.08 -2.51 -6.55
CA GLU A 260 14.69 -3.89 -6.89
C GLU A 260 13.20 -4.13 -6.63
N MET A 261 12.72 -3.86 -5.40
CA MET A 261 11.31 -3.99 -5.06
C MET A 261 10.40 -3.13 -5.96
N THR A 262 10.87 -1.95 -6.38
CA THR A 262 10.09 -1.07 -7.25
C THR A 262 9.98 -1.64 -8.66
N ASN A 263 11.07 -2.18 -9.21
CA ASN A 263 11.08 -2.82 -10.53
C ASN A 263 10.16 -4.06 -10.52
N THR A 264 10.35 -4.94 -9.54
CA THR A 264 9.52 -6.15 -9.38
C THR A 264 8.03 -5.80 -9.25
N LEU A 265 7.69 -4.77 -8.46
CA LEU A 265 6.31 -4.32 -8.32
C LEU A 265 5.71 -3.85 -9.65
N ILE A 266 6.48 -3.09 -10.45
CA ILE A 266 6.04 -2.60 -11.76
C ILE A 266 5.85 -3.79 -12.72
N GLU A 267 6.85 -4.67 -12.82
CA GLU A 267 6.81 -5.84 -13.72
C GLU A 267 5.63 -6.76 -13.42
N LEU A 268 5.42 -7.11 -12.15
CA LEU A 268 4.31 -7.96 -11.73
C LEU A 268 2.95 -7.27 -11.94
N CYS A 269 2.88 -5.96 -11.72
CA CYS A 269 1.65 -5.21 -11.97
C CYS A 269 1.37 -5.07 -13.47
N GLN A 270 2.39 -4.84 -14.29
CA GLN A 270 2.24 -4.79 -15.75
C GLN A 270 1.77 -6.14 -16.29
N SER A 271 2.35 -7.25 -15.86
CA SER A 271 1.93 -8.59 -16.31
C SER A 271 0.46 -8.90 -15.95
N ALA A 272 -0.03 -8.39 -14.82
CA ALA A 272 -1.38 -8.66 -14.35
C ALA A 272 -2.44 -7.65 -14.85
N LEU A 273 -2.04 -6.38 -15.07
CA LEU A 273 -2.94 -5.24 -15.29
C LEU A 273 -2.40 -4.28 -16.38
N GLU A 274 -1.72 -4.81 -17.40
CA GLU A 274 -1.03 -4.03 -18.46
C GLU A 274 -1.91 -2.90 -19.01
N ARG A 275 -3.09 -3.24 -19.50
CA ARG A 275 -4.01 -2.26 -20.10
C ARG A 275 -4.44 -1.17 -19.12
N ASP A 276 -4.64 -1.49 -17.86
CA ASP A 276 -5.03 -0.51 -16.84
C ASP A 276 -3.88 0.41 -16.47
N VAL A 277 -2.64 -0.10 -16.46
CA VAL A 277 -1.42 0.70 -16.32
C VAL A 277 -1.29 1.68 -17.49
N ASP A 278 -1.45 1.22 -18.75
CA ASP A 278 -1.39 2.06 -19.94
C ASP A 278 -2.44 3.18 -19.93
N ILE A 279 -3.66 2.85 -19.51
CA ILE A 279 -4.73 3.84 -19.37
C ILE A 279 -4.35 4.93 -18.35
N LEU A 280 -3.79 4.56 -17.20
CA LEU A 280 -3.40 5.52 -16.18
C LEU A 280 -2.19 6.36 -16.59
N THR A 281 -1.18 5.76 -17.20
CA THR A 281 0.05 6.45 -17.62
C THR A 281 -0.18 7.37 -18.82
N SER A 282 -1.27 7.19 -19.57
CA SER A 282 -1.70 8.13 -20.59
C SER A 282 -2.04 9.53 -20.02
N ILE A 283 -2.34 9.63 -18.71
CA ILE A 283 -2.51 10.91 -18.03
C ILE A 283 -1.13 11.48 -17.70
N ARG A 284 -0.70 12.52 -18.40
CA ARG A 284 0.61 13.15 -18.16
C ARG A 284 0.78 13.55 -16.70
N GLY A 285 1.82 13.03 -16.06
CA GLY A 285 2.11 13.19 -14.62
C GLY A 285 1.88 11.94 -13.79
N ILE A 286 1.28 10.89 -14.35
CA ILE A 286 1.18 9.56 -13.74
C ILE A 286 2.23 8.66 -14.39
N GLY A 287 3.18 8.15 -13.61
CA GLY A 287 4.17 7.17 -14.07
C GLY A 287 3.82 5.76 -13.59
N ASP A 288 4.46 4.74 -14.19
CA ASP A 288 4.19 3.30 -13.97
C ASP A 288 4.11 2.91 -12.51
N LYS A 289 5.09 3.32 -11.70
CA LYS A 289 5.11 3.06 -10.26
C LYS A 289 3.86 3.57 -9.55
N THR A 290 3.39 4.76 -9.93
CA THR A 290 2.25 5.40 -9.28
C THR A 290 0.96 4.77 -9.74
N ALA A 291 0.87 4.44 -11.04
CA ALA A 291 -0.24 3.69 -11.63
C ALA A 291 -0.37 2.30 -10.98
N ALA A 292 0.73 1.54 -10.90
CA ALA A 292 0.78 0.25 -10.25
C ALA A 292 0.31 0.33 -8.78
N THR A 293 0.87 1.27 -8.00
CA THR A 293 0.47 1.43 -6.60
C THR A 293 -1.02 1.75 -6.46
N PHE A 294 -1.56 2.61 -7.33
CA PHE A 294 -2.99 2.97 -7.32
C PHE A 294 -3.88 1.76 -7.62
N LEU A 295 -3.58 1.02 -8.70
CA LEU A 295 -4.35 -0.16 -9.12
C LEU A 295 -4.34 -1.24 -8.03
N ILE A 296 -3.19 -1.52 -7.46
CA ILE A 296 -3.03 -2.51 -6.39
C ILE A 296 -3.82 -2.10 -5.14
N GLU A 297 -3.72 -0.86 -4.71
CA GLU A 297 -4.41 -0.39 -3.49
C GLU A 297 -5.92 -0.24 -3.68
N MET A 298 -6.39 0.01 -4.90
CA MET A 298 -7.82 0.00 -5.19
C MET A 298 -8.40 -1.43 -5.33
N GLY A 299 -7.56 -2.46 -5.48
CA GLY A 299 -7.99 -3.87 -5.54
C GLY A 299 -7.97 -4.50 -6.94
N GLY A 300 -7.24 -3.93 -7.87
CA GLY A 300 -6.97 -4.47 -9.22
C GLY A 300 -8.09 -4.21 -10.24
N GLU A 301 -9.35 -4.22 -9.85
CA GLU A 301 -10.48 -4.17 -10.78
C GLU A 301 -11.40 -2.99 -10.49
N ILE A 302 -11.59 -2.10 -11.47
CA ILE A 302 -12.50 -0.95 -11.34
C ILE A 302 -13.97 -1.38 -11.28
N GLN A 303 -14.31 -2.54 -11.84
CA GLN A 303 -15.67 -3.10 -11.87
C GLN A 303 -16.22 -3.46 -10.49
N LYS A 304 -15.36 -3.52 -9.46
CA LYS A 304 -15.76 -3.67 -8.05
C LYS A 304 -16.50 -2.45 -7.51
N PHE A 305 -16.41 -1.32 -8.21
CA PHE A 305 -17.06 -0.06 -7.84
C PHE A 305 -18.19 0.25 -8.84
N GLU A 306 -19.37 0.52 -8.34
CA GLU A 306 -20.50 0.98 -9.15
C GLU A 306 -20.35 2.46 -9.54
N THR A 307 -19.72 3.25 -8.66
CA THR A 307 -19.54 4.69 -8.84
C THR A 307 -18.16 5.16 -8.38
N HIS A 308 -17.72 6.26 -8.94
CA HIS A 308 -16.49 6.94 -8.49
C HIS A 308 -16.56 7.37 -7.01
N SER A 309 -17.76 7.60 -6.48
CA SER A 309 -17.97 7.98 -5.06
C SER A 309 -17.57 6.87 -4.10
N GLN A 310 -17.81 5.60 -4.48
CA GLN A 310 -17.34 4.44 -3.68
C GLN A 310 -15.83 4.38 -3.63
N LEU A 311 -15.12 4.70 -4.72
CA LEU A 311 -13.65 4.76 -4.75
C LEU A 311 -13.12 5.91 -3.90
N ILE A 312 -13.78 7.08 -3.93
CA ILE A 312 -13.47 8.23 -3.06
C ILE A 312 -13.64 7.85 -1.57
N ALA A 313 -14.74 7.19 -1.24
CA ALA A 313 -15.02 6.73 0.13
C ALA A 313 -14.00 5.64 0.57
N MET A 314 -13.65 4.70 -0.32
CA MET A 314 -12.60 3.71 -0.05
C MET A 314 -11.25 4.37 0.28
N ALA A 315 -10.92 5.48 -0.37
CA ALA A 315 -9.73 6.27 -0.04
C ALA A 315 -9.90 7.12 1.24
N GLY A 316 -11.13 7.25 1.78
CA GLY A 316 -11.47 8.13 2.89
C GLY A 316 -11.24 9.61 2.57
N LEU A 317 -11.51 9.98 1.32
CA LEU A 317 -11.45 11.35 0.80
C LEU A 317 -12.82 12.02 0.77
N ASP A 318 -13.90 11.29 1.09
CA ASP A 318 -15.25 11.79 1.23
C ASP A 318 -15.34 12.83 2.35
N PRO A 319 -16.13 13.91 2.18
CA PRO A 319 -16.33 14.90 3.22
C PRO A 319 -17.13 14.31 4.38
N SER A 320 -16.65 14.50 5.62
CA SER A 320 -17.48 14.27 6.79
C SER A 320 -18.46 15.45 6.94
N VAL A 321 -19.73 15.21 6.69
CA VAL A 321 -20.79 16.16 6.97
C VAL A 321 -21.24 15.95 8.42
N TYR A 322 -21.11 16.97 9.24
CA TYR A 322 -21.68 17.00 10.59
C TYR A 322 -22.67 18.15 10.62
N GLN A 323 -23.93 17.82 10.31
CA GLN A 323 -25.06 18.75 10.39
C GLN A 323 -26.02 18.23 11.45
N SER A 324 -26.23 19.02 12.48
CA SER A 324 -27.20 18.74 13.53
C SER A 324 -27.99 20.03 13.78
N GLY A 325 -29.21 20.09 13.28
CA GLY A 325 -30.07 21.27 13.41
C GLY A 325 -29.48 22.51 12.77
N GLN A 326 -29.21 23.55 13.54
CA GLN A 326 -28.62 24.81 13.08
C GLN A 326 -27.06 24.79 13.09
N TYR A 327 -26.40 23.71 13.49
CA TYR A 327 -24.94 23.63 13.57
C TYR A 327 -24.36 23.08 12.26
N ASP A 328 -23.65 23.92 11.53
CA ASP A 328 -22.89 23.54 10.34
C ASP A 328 -21.40 23.41 10.71
N GLY A 329 -20.97 22.17 10.96
CA GLY A 329 -19.60 21.86 11.37
C GLY A 329 -18.62 21.95 10.20
N HIS A 330 -17.36 22.33 10.48
CA HIS A 330 -16.31 22.37 9.49
C HIS A 330 -16.11 21.01 8.80
N SER A 331 -16.44 20.94 7.52
CA SER A 331 -16.24 19.75 6.68
C SER A 331 -14.75 19.37 6.60
N ARG A 332 -14.45 18.15 7.00
CA ARG A 332 -13.12 17.50 6.86
C ARG A 332 -13.28 16.18 6.09
N ILE A 333 -12.20 15.66 5.52
CA ILE A 333 -12.24 14.30 4.95
C ILE A 333 -12.36 13.28 6.07
N THR A 334 -13.13 12.20 5.83
CA THR A 334 -13.43 11.18 6.86
C THR A 334 -12.20 10.43 7.34
N LYS A 335 -11.20 10.24 6.47
CA LYS A 335 -9.98 9.42 6.69
C LYS A 335 -10.28 7.98 7.09
N ARG A 336 -11.55 7.53 7.01
CA ARG A 336 -12.01 6.16 7.34
C ARG A 336 -11.77 5.21 6.19
N GLY A 337 -10.83 5.29 5.41
CA GLY A 337 -10.56 4.41 4.28
C GLY A 337 -9.10 4.02 4.22
N ASN A 338 -8.74 3.43 3.09
CA ASN A 338 -7.38 2.99 2.81
C ASN A 338 -6.40 4.18 2.78
N ARG A 339 -5.53 4.28 3.79
CA ARG A 339 -4.54 5.36 3.92
C ARG A 339 -3.50 5.35 2.79
N HIS A 340 -3.16 4.17 2.27
CA HIS A 340 -2.16 4.01 1.22
C HIS A 340 -2.74 4.48 -0.12
N LEU A 341 -4.00 4.11 -0.43
CA LEU A 341 -4.73 4.62 -1.58
C LEU A 341 -4.88 6.15 -1.52
N ARG A 342 -5.26 6.69 -0.37
CA ARG A 342 -5.35 8.15 -0.16
C ARG A 342 -4.02 8.85 -0.41
N ARG A 343 -2.91 8.27 0.07
CA ARG A 343 -1.56 8.81 -0.13
C ARG A 343 -1.15 8.81 -1.61
N VAL A 344 -1.38 7.71 -2.32
CA VAL A 344 -1.02 7.64 -3.74
C VAL A 344 -1.86 8.60 -4.57
N ILE A 345 -3.17 8.73 -4.29
CA ILE A 345 -4.04 9.72 -4.96
C ILE A 345 -3.52 11.14 -4.74
N TRP A 346 -3.11 11.49 -3.52
CA TRP A 346 -2.53 12.79 -3.21
C TRP A 346 -1.27 13.04 -4.05
N LEU A 347 -0.34 12.10 -4.09
CA LEU A 347 0.91 12.20 -4.86
C LEU A 347 0.65 12.29 -6.36
N MET A 348 -0.27 11.48 -6.90
CA MET A 348 -0.72 11.56 -8.29
C MET A 348 -1.25 12.95 -8.61
N THR A 349 -2.13 13.47 -7.75
CA THR A 349 -2.77 14.78 -7.97
C THR A 349 -1.75 15.89 -8.02
N ILE A 350 -0.77 15.93 -7.12
CA ILE A 350 0.31 16.93 -7.15
C ILE A 350 1.08 16.86 -8.48
N ARG A 351 1.41 15.66 -8.95
CA ARG A 351 2.14 15.48 -10.21
C ARG A 351 1.30 15.86 -11.42
N VAL A 352 0.04 15.47 -11.44
CA VAL A 352 -0.88 15.81 -12.53
C VAL A 352 -1.13 17.34 -12.59
N ILE A 353 -1.26 18.03 -11.46
CA ILE A 353 -1.31 19.49 -11.41
C ILE A 353 -0.05 20.12 -12.02
N GLN A 354 1.11 19.52 -11.80
CA GLN A 354 2.38 20.05 -12.30
C GLN A 354 2.56 19.85 -13.81
N PHE A 355 2.12 18.71 -14.36
CA PHE A 355 2.46 18.30 -15.72
C PHE A 355 1.29 18.27 -16.71
N ASN A 356 0.03 18.41 -16.26
CA ASN A 356 -1.15 18.36 -17.11
C ASN A 356 -1.95 19.64 -17.00
N GLU A 357 -2.12 20.35 -18.12
CA GLU A 357 -2.71 21.69 -18.15
C GLU A 357 -4.20 21.70 -17.75
N LEU A 358 -4.98 20.66 -18.10
CA LEU A 358 -6.38 20.52 -17.69
C LEU A 358 -6.56 20.56 -16.17
N PHE A 359 -5.69 19.84 -15.46
CA PHE A 359 -5.76 19.77 -14.00
C PHE A 359 -5.12 21.00 -13.33
N LYS A 360 -4.10 21.55 -13.96
CA LYS A 360 -3.44 22.77 -13.50
C LYS A 360 -4.40 23.98 -13.56
N SER A 361 -5.12 24.14 -14.67
CA SER A 361 -6.13 25.18 -14.82
C SER A 361 -7.28 25.01 -13.82
N TYR A 362 -7.76 23.77 -13.63
CA TYR A 362 -8.77 23.50 -12.61
C TYR A 362 -8.29 23.81 -11.19
N TYR A 363 -7.05 23.42 -10.85
CA TYR A 363 -6.46 23.72 -9.54
C TYR A 363 -6.31 25.23 -9.32
N ARG A 364 -5.81 25.99 -10.32
CA ARG A 364 -5.69 27.45 -10.25
C ARG A 364 -7.03 28.12 -9.99
N LYS A 365 -8.07 27.72 -10.74
CA LYS A 365 -9.43 28.21 -10.51
C LYS A 365 -9.90 27.96 -9.08
N ARG A 366 -9.58 26.79 -8.46
CA ARG A 366 -9.95 26.53 -7.07
C ARG A 366 -9.20 27.43 -6.08
N ILE A 367 -7.95 27.78 -6.36
CA ILE A 367 -7.19 28.77 -5.55
C ILE A 367 -7.79 30.16 -5.70
N GLU A 368 -8.13 30.57 -6.91
CA GLU A 368 -8.80 31.85 -7.20
C GLU A 368 -10.17 31.94 -6.52
N ASP A 369 -10.92 30.87 -6.44
CA ASP A 369 -12.16 30.75 -5.66
C ASP A 369 -11.92 30.82 -4.13
N GLY A 370 -10.70 31.07 -3.67
CA GLY A 370 -10.36 31.24 -2.25
C GLY A 370 -10.10 29.95 -1.48
N LEU A 371 -10.00 28.78 -2.13
CA LEU A 371 -9.71 27.52 -1.42
C LEU A 371 -8.24 27.47 -0.98
N PRO A 372 -7.94 27.14 0.28
CA PRO A 372 -6.57 26.87 0.73
C PRO A 372 -5.93 25.73 -0.06
N PHE A 373 -4.61 25.76 -0.23
CA PHE A 373 -3.80 24.77 -0.97
C PHE A 373 -4.30 23.31 -0.82
N LYS A 374 -4.41 22.83 0.42
CA LYS A 374 -4.83 21.44 0.67
C LYS A 374 -6.25 21.14 0.17
N LYS A 375 -7.18 22.07 0.30
CA LYS A 375 -8.57 21.92 -0.17
C LYS A 375 -8.64 21.97 -1.70
N ALA A 376 -7.88 22.86 -2.36
CA ALA A 376 -7.80 22.94 -3.81
C ALA A 376 -7.19 21.65 -4.43
N VAL A 377 -6.13 21.09 -3.81
CA VAL A 377 -5.57 19.79 -4.21
C VAL A 377 -6.60 18.67 -4.04
N LEU A 378 -7.36 18.62 -2.93
CA LEU A 378 -8.40 17.61 -2.71
C LEU A 378 -9.54 17.73 -3.74
N ALA A 379 -9.98 18.93 -4.07
CA ALA A 379 -10.98 19.15 -5.12
C ALA A 379 -10.47 18.63 -6.48
N THR A 380 -9.19 18.87 -6.79
CA THR A 380 -8.54 18.35 -8.00
C THR A 380 -8.39 16.82 -7.96
N ALA A 381 -8.12 16.24 -6.79
CA ALA A 381 -8.08 14.78 -6.58
C ALA A 381 -9.44 14.13 -6.89
N HIS A 382 -10.53 14.73 -6.46
CA HIS A 382 -11.88 14.26 -6.79
C HIS A 382 -12.15 14.30 -8.31
N LYS A 383 -11.71 15.38 -8.99
CA LYS A 383 -11.80 15.46 -10.46
C LYS A 383 -10.95 14.36 -11.12
N LEU A 384 -9.73 14.14 -10.65
CA LEU A 384 -8.84 13.11 -11.15
C LEU A 384 -9.46 11.70 -10.99
N ILE A 385 -9.99 11.37 -9.81
CA ILE A 385 -10.64 10.07 -9.56
C ILE A 385 -11.83 9.85 -10.50
N ARG A 386 -12.67 10.88 -10.74
CA ARG A 386 -13.79 10.78 -11.69
C ARG A 386 -13.31 10.44 -13.09
N ILE A 387 -12.26 11.10 -13.56
CA ILE A 387 -11.69 10.86 -14.88
C ILE A 387 -11.08 9.46 -14.94
N ILE A 388 -10.28 9.06 -13.98
CA ILE A 388 -9.70 7.71 -13.88
C ILE A 388 -10.80 6.65 -13.90
N PHE A 389 -11.87 6.84 -13.12
CA PHE A 389 -13.00 5.93 -13.08
C PHE A 389 -13.63 5.74 -14.46
N VAL A 390 -13.89 6.82 -15.18
CA VAL A 390 -14.46 6.76 -16.54
C VAL A 390 -13.51 6.07 -17.52
N LEU A 391 -12.22 6.42 -17.50
CA LEU A 391 -11.22 5.83 -18.40
C LEU A 391 -11.07 4.32 -18.19
N LEU A 392 -10.94 3.88 -16.95
CA LEU A 392 -10.82 2.46 -16.61
C LEU A 392 -12.11 1.68 -16.91
N THR A 393 -13.29 2.27 -16.66
CA THR A 393 -14.58 1.64 -16.97
C THR A 393 -14.79 1.52 -18.47
N ARG A 394 -14.44 2.53 -19.27
CA ARG A 394 -14.59 2.54 -20.73
C ARG A 394 -13.42 1.87 -21.45
N ARG A 395 -12.35 1.51 -20.71
CA ARG A 395 -11.12 0.95 -21.30
C ARG A 395 -10.48 1.85 -22.37
N THR A 396 -10.49 3.18 -22.15
CA THR A 396 -9.97 4.19 -23.07
C THR A 396 -8.83 4.97 -22.45
N THR A 397 -7.84 5.38 -23.25
CA THR A 397 -6.74 6.25 -22.84
C THR A 397 -7.20 7.70 -22.74
N PHE A 398 -6.44 8.50 -21.98
CA PHE A 398 -6.71 9.93 -21.83
C PHE A 398 -6.28 10.68 -23.08
N CYS A 399 -7.25 11.20 -23.84
CA CYS A 399 -7.00 12.09 -24.97
C CYS A 399 -7.22 13.54 -24.54
N HIS A 400 -6.19 14.36 -24.68
CA HIS A 400 -6.28 15.81 -24.51
C HIS A 400 -6.84 16.41 -25.79
N GLN A 401 -8.15 16.32 -26.04
CA GLN A 401 -8.76 17.22 -27.02
C GLN A 401 -8.83 18.60 -26.37
N VAL A 402 -7.93 19.49 -26.77
CA VAL A 402 -8.12 20.93 -26.62
C VAL A 402 -9.23 21.25 -27.59
N THR A 403 -10.48 21.33 -27.13
CA THR A 403 -11.51 22.06 -27.86
C THR A 403 -11.08 23.50 -27.87
N SER A 404 -10.56 23.91 -29.02
CA SER A 404 -10.34 25.31 -29.42
C SER A 404 -11.62 26.10 -29.28
#